data_c278fce32e3b8a6ee7859a46f31f9930
#
_entry.id   c278fce32e3b8a6ee7859a46f31f9930
#
_cell.length_a   1.000
_cell.length_b   1.000
_cell.length_c   1.000
_cell.angle_alpha   90.00
_cell.angle_beta   90.00
_cell.angle_gamma   90.00
#
_symmetry.space_group_name_H-M   'P 1'
#
loop_
_entity.id
_entity.type
_entity.pdbx_description
1 polymer ?
#
loop_
_entity_poly.entity_id
_entity_poly.type
_entity_poly.pdbx_seq_one_letter_code
_entity_poly.pdbx_strand_id
1 'polypeptide(L)'
;VSKALVITEKPSVARDIADVLGGFEDHDGYYESDDFVVTFAVGHLFELLEPEEVDEKYKAWTLEVLPILPGEDGFKLKPKKGQSERIRTIKKLLARDDVDRVVNACDAGREGELIFREIIKYLGSDKPVQRLWLQSMTPNAIRQGFGNLLPGEELDGLAAAAECRAYSDWLIGMNSTRALTKRFASKKEKTAWSAGRVQTPTLALLVERELEVLAHVPKAFWRVEAEFEHGSARYKATWFDPEFEAGDDEEARDDRLFDELKARRIAEQVNGRAGVAEETRKPSKESAPPLFDLTSLQREANRRFGWSARRALNAAQRCYERHKILTYPRTDSRCLPSDYRETVGGVLESLAGSESLGDEFADYARSADRLRTQGLENEGRIFDDGGISDHFAIIPTGELPGAPLTGDDRRLFDLVMR
;
A
#
# COMPACT_ATOMS: atom_id res chain seq x y z
N VAL A 1 -17.75 -35.42 -15.18
CA VAL A 1 -16.40 -34.85 -15.15
C VAL A 1 -16.26 -34.10 -13.82
N SER A 2 -15.17 -34.36 -13.12
CA SER A 2 -14.89 -33.73 -11.83
C SER A 2 -14.36 -32.31 -12.06
N LYS A 3 -14.84 -31.33 -11.27
CA LYS A 3 -14.49 -29.90 -11.39
C LYS A 3 -13.73 -29.41 -10.16
N ALA A 4 -12.91 -28.38 -10.31
CA ALA A 4 -12.33 -27.64 -9.20
C ALA A 4 -13.15 -26.36 -8.91
N LEU A 5 -13.45 -26.13 -7.64
CA LEU A 5 -14.02 -24.84 -7.20
C LEU A 5 -12.90 -23.85 -6.92
N VAL A 6 -12.82 -22.79 -7.70
CA VAL A 6 -11.85 -21.70 -7.53
C VAL A 6 -12.50 -20.56 -6.76
N ILE A 7 -11.92 -20.17 -5.64
CA ILE A 7 -12.42 -19.08 -4.81
C ILE A 7 -11.42 -17.91 -4.84
N THR A 8 -11.84 -16.77 -5.39
CA THR A 8 -11.06 -15.53 -5.42
C THR A 8 -11.52 -14.58 -4.32
N GLU A 9 -10.71 -13.57 -3.99
CA GLU A 9 -11.10 -12.52 -3.05
C GLU A 9 -12.08 -11.51 -3.68
N LYS A 10 -11.89 -11.21 -4.98
CA LYS A 10 -12.58 -10.12 -5.69
C LYS A 10 -13.34 -10.62 -6.91
N PRO A 11 -14.54 -10.05 -7.22
CA PRO A 11 -15.27 -10.43 -8.44
C PRO A 11 -14.51 -10.16 -9.74
N SER A 12 -13.68 -9.10 -9.78
CA SER A 12 -12.85 -8.77 -10.94
C SER A 12 -11.84 -9.89 -11.25
N VAL A 13 -11.18 -10.41 -10.22
CA VAL A 13 -10.21 -11.51 -10.37
C VAL A 13 -10.88 -12.79 -10.87
N ALA A 14 -12.10 -13.08 -10.38
CA ALA A 14 -12.88 -14.23 -10.87
C ALA A 14 -13.19 -14.11 -12.36
N ARG A 15 -13.57 -12.91 -12.81
CA ARG A 15 -13.82 -12.60 -14.23
C ARG A 15 -12.55 -12.74 -15.05
N ASP A 16 -11.45 -12.13 -14.62
CA ASP A 16 -10.17 -12.17 -15.33
C ASP A 16 -9.69 -13.61 -15.52
N ILE A 17 -9.86 -14.48 -14.52
CA ILE A 17 -9.56 -15.90 -14.60
C ILE A 17 -10.47 -16.59 -15.62
N ALA A 18 -11.78 -16.34 -15.57
CA ALA A 18 -12.74 -16.93 -16.50
C ALA A 18 -12.46 -16.50 -17.96
N ASP A 19 -12.18 -15.22 -18.17
CA ASP A 19 -11.86 -14.67 -19.50
C ASP A 19 -10.56 -15.26 -20.08
N VAL A 20 -9.53 -15.42 -19.25
CA VAL A 20 -8.22 -15.94 -19.68
C VAL A 20 -8.25 -17.42 -19.96
N LEU A 21 -8.93 -18.22 -19.14
CA LEU A 21 -9.04 -19.67 -19.35
C LEU A 21 -10.04 -20.02 -20.44
N GLY A 22 -11.09 -19.20 -20.63
CA GLY A 22 -12.12 -19.36 -21.66
C GLY A 22 -13.10 -20.50 -21.39
N GLY A 23 -14.20 -20.54 -22.16
CA GLY A 23 -15.17 -21.61 -22.08
C GLY A 23 -16.11 -21.56 -20.87
N PHE A 24 -16.23 -20.42 -20.21
CA PHE A 24 -17.08 -20.24 -19.05
C PHE A 24 -18.46 -19.68 -19.41
N GLU A 25 -19.48 -20.19 -18.76
CA GLU A 25 -20.83 -19.62 -18.70
C GLU A 25 -20.92 -18.70 -17.47
N ASP A 26 -21.52 -17.52 -17.63
CA ASP A 26 -21.76 -16.57 -16.53
C ASP A 26 -23.06 -16.91 -15.81
N HIS A 27 -22.97 -17.12 -14.51
CA HIS A 27 -24.09 -17.39 -13.62
C HIS A 27 -24.16 -16.33 -12.52
N ASP A 28 -25.28 -16.27 -11.81
CA ASP A 28 -25.42 -15.36 -10.67
C ASP A 28 -24.43 -15.71 -9.55
N GLY A 29 -23.34 -14.96 -9.51
CA GLY A 29 -22.29 -15.04 -8.50
C GLY A 29 -21.19 -16.09 -8.75
N TYR A 30 -21.11 -16.71 -9.92
CA TYR A 30 -20.01 -17.59 -10.29
C TYR A 30 -19.94 -17.78 -11.80
N TYR A 31 -18.80 -18.27 -12.30
CA TYR A 31 -18.55 -18.68 -13.68
C TYR A 31 -18.33 -20.18 -13.72
N GLU A 32 -18.84 -20.87 -14.74
CA GLU A 32 -18.71 -22.33 -14.83
C GLU A 32 -18.24 -22.79 -16.22
N SER A 33 -17.23 -23.67 -16.23
CA SER A 33 -16.74 -24.38 -17.42
C SER A 33 -16.81 -25.90 -17.21
N ASP A 34 -16.27 -26.66 -18.15
CA ASP A 34 -16.21 -28.13 -18.01
C ASP A 34 -15.32 -28.57 -16.82
N ASP A 35 -14.23 -27.84 -16.54
CA ASP A 35 -13.21 -28.23 -15.55
C ASP A 35 -13.27 -27.40 -14.25
N PHE A 36 -13.86 -26.21 -14.29
CA PHE A 36 -13.81 -25.25 -13.18
C PHE A 36 -15.15 -24.59 -12.89
N VAL A 37 -15.36 -24.32 -11.61
CA VAL A 37 -16.36 -23.37 -11.11
C VAL A 37 -15.60 -22.24 -10.42
N VAL A 38 -15.67 -21.01 -10.93
CA VAL A 38 -14.94 -19.85 -10.37
C VAL A 38 -15.93 -18.94 -9.64
N THR A 39 -15.67 -18.68 -8.37
CA THR A 39 -16.48 -17.79 -7.53
C THR A 39 -15.60 -16.84 -6.73
N PHE A 40 -16.19 -15.95 -5.94
CA PHE A 40 -15.47 -14.91 -5.21
C PHE A 40 -16.03 -14.65 -3.82
N ALA A 41 -15.22 -14.07 -2.92
CA ALA A 41 -15.59 -13.80 -1.54
C ALA A 41 -16.15 -12.37 -1.33
N VAL A 42 -15.65 -11.36 -2.01
CA VAL A 42 -15.88 -9.91 -1.70
C VAL A 42 -15.20 -9.49 -0.39
N GLY A 43 -13.93 -9.90 -0.20
CA GLY A 43 -13.19 -9.70 1.05
C GLY A 43 -13.62 -10.66 2.16
N HIS A 44 -13.39 -10.29 3.43
CA HIS A 44 -13.78 -11.13 4.57
C HIS A 44 -15.29 -11.34 4.68
N LEU A 45 -15.72 -12.58 4.65
CA LEU A 45 -17.09 -13.00 4.86
C LEU A 45 -17.43 -13.26 6.34
N PHE A 46 -16.40 -13.50 7.15
CA PHE A 46 -16.49 -13.86 8.54
C PHE A 46 -15.75 -12.87 9.43
N GLU A 47 -16.05 -12.90 10.70
CA GLU A 47 -15.37 -12.14 11.76
C GLU A 47 -15.37 -12.97 13.05
N LEU A 48 -14.44 -12.69 13.95
CA LEU A 48 -14.41 -13.31 15.25
C LEU A 48 -15.63 -12.86 16.08
N LEU A 49 -16.10 -13.76 16.96
CA LEU A 49 -17.16 -13.41 17.91
C LEU A 49 -16.74 -12.22 18.77
N GLU A 50 -17.71 -11.34 19.03
CA GLU A 50 -17.53 -10.29 20.05
C GLU A 50 -17.43 -10.92 21.46
N PRO A 51 -16.76 -10.26 22.42
CA PRO A 51 -16.63 -10.82 23.77
C PRO A 51 -17.94 -11.26 24.41
N GLU A 52 -19.01 -10.50 24.26
CA GLU A 52 -20.34 -10.83 24.78
C GLU A 52 -21.03 -12.00 24.10
N GLU A 53 -20.57 -12.37 22.91
CA GLU A 53 -21.04 -13.56 22.18
C GLU A 53 -20.24 -14.80 22.60
N VAL A 54 -19.04 -14.61 23.16
CA VAL A 54 -18.25 -15.69 23.77
C VAL A 54 -18.79 -16.06 25.14
N ASP A 55 -19.04 -15.04 25.99
CA ASP A 55 -19.63 -15.24 27.33
C ASP A 55 -20.39 -13.96 27.74
N GLU A 56 -21.65 -14.13 28.17
CA GLU A 56 -22.53 -13.01 28.54
C GLU A 56 -21.94 -12.11 29.66
N LYS A 57 -21.09 -12.65 30.53
CA LYS A 57 -20.38 -11.87 31.57
C LYS A 57 -19.56 -10.72 30.99
N TYR A 58 -19.08 -10.84 29.74
CA TYR A 58 -18.30 -9.80 29.07
C TYR A 58 -19.13 -8.66 28.50
N LYS A 59 -20.47 -8.74 28.58
CA LYS A 59 -21.36 -7.62 28.23
C LYS A 59 -21.16 -6.43 29.17
N ALA A 60 -20.84 -6.68 30.43
CA ALA A 60 -20.50 -5.65 31.36
C ALA A 60 -19.02 -5.25 31.21
N TRP A 61 -18.80 -3.98 30.92
CA TRP A 61 -17.43 -3.44 30.88
C TRP A 61 -16.97 -3.09 32.30
N THR A 62 -16.37 -4.05 32.98
CA THR A 62 -15.77 -3.86 34.32
C THR A 62 -14.34 -4.41 34.32
N LEU A 63 -13.51 -4.00 35.27
CA LEU A 63 -12.15 -4.52 35.37
C LEU A 63 -12.11 -5.96 35.87
N GLU A 64 -13.13 -6.38 36.63
CA GLU A 64 -13.23 -7.73 37.22
C GLU A 64 -13.40 -8.84 36.19
N VAL A 65 -13.95 -8.52 34.99
CA VAL A 65 -14.13 -9.50 33.93
C VAL A 65 -12.90 -9.62 33.00
N LEU A 66 -11.86 -8.85 33.25
CA LEU A 66 -10.61 -8.92 32.51
C LEU A 66 -9.64 -9.92 33.14
N PRO A 67 -8.84 -10.66 32.37
CA PRO A 67 -8.76 -10.61 30.91
C PRO A 67 -9.93 -11.34 30.23
N ILE A 68 -10.37 -10.82 29.09
CA ILE A 68 -11.28 -11.50 28.18
C ILE A 68 -10.44 -12.51 27.41
N LEU A 69 -10.81 -13.78 27.49
CA LEU A 69 -10.17 -14.88 26.78
C LEU A 69 -11.19 -15.59 25.87
N PRO A 70 -10.75 -16.19 24.76
CA PRO A 70 -11.62 -17.05 23.97
C PRO A 70 -12.16 -18.20 24.86
N GLY A 71 -13.32 -18.76 24.51
CA GLY A 71 -13.88 -19.91 25.20
C GLY A 71 -12.98 -21.16 25.13
N GLU A 72 -13.37 -22.25 25.78
CA GLU A 72 -12.62 -23.50 25.80
C GLU A 72 -12.36 -24.08 24.38
N ASP A 73 -13.28 -23.83 23.45
CA ASP A 73 -13.13 -24.22 22.04
C ASP A 73 -12.28 -23.23 21.21
N GLY A 74 -11.63 -22.25 21.84
CA GLY A 74 -10.83 -21.23 21.17
C GLY A 74 -11.64 -20.14 20.48
N PHE A 75 -11.06 -19.51 19.46
CA PHE A 75 -11.70 -18.47 18.69
C PHE A 75 -12.73 -19.03 17.72
N LYS A 76 -13.92 -18.44 17.71
CA LYS A 76 -15.03 -18.83 16.81
C LYS A 76 -15.34 -17.70 15.85
N LEU A 77 -15.78 -18.09 14.66
CA LEU A 77 -16.18 -17.19 13.58
C LEU A 77 -17.70 -17.04 13.52
N LYS A 78 -18.15 -15.87 13.10
CA LYS A 78 -19.55 -15.62 12.70
C LYS A 78 -19.59 -14.94 11.34
N PRO A 79 -20.70 -15.07 10.58
CA PRO A 79 -20.90 -14.31 9.35
C PRO A 79 -20.91 -12.81 9.59
N LYS A 80 -20.23 -12.05 8.77
CA LYS A 80 -20.37 -10.58 8.74
C LYS A 80 -21.75 -10.19 8.24
N LYS A 81 -22.26 -9.11 8.79
CA LYS A 81 -23.57 -8.56 8.39
C LYS A 81 -23.57 -8.25 6.88
N GLY A 82 -24.61 -8.72 6.19
CA GLY A 82 -24.78 -8.50 4.75
C GLY A 82 -24.12 -9.54 3.85
N GLN A 83 -23.37 -10.52 4.39
CA GLN A 83 -22.65 -11.51 3.59
C GLN A 83 -23.39 -12.86 3.44
N SER A 84 -24.59 -12.97 3.99
CA SER A 84 -25.35 -14.26 4.04
C SER A 84 -25.63 -14.87 2.67
N GLU A 85 -25.89 -14.05 1.66
CA GLU A 85 -26.14 -14.50 0.28
C GLU A 85 -24.87 -15.08 -0.35
N ARG A 86 -23.76 -14.37 -0.21
CA ARG A 86 -22.46 -14.80 -0.73
C ARG A 86 -22.01 -16.12 -0.10
N ILE A 87 -22.14 -16.22 1.24
CA ILE A 87 -21.85 -17.44 2.01
C ILE A 87 -22.73 -18.60 1.52
N ARG A 88 -24.01 -18.35 1.27
CA ARG A 88 -24.94 -19.37 0.77
C ARG A 88 -24.54 -19.88 -0.61
N THR A 89 -24.14 -18.98 -1.52
CA THR A 89 -23.66 -19.35 -2.86
C THR A 89 -22.42 -20.24 -2.77
N ILE A 90 -21.39 -19.83 -2.01
CA ILE A 90 -20.17 -20.62 -1.84
C ILE A 90 -20.47 -21.99 -1.20
N LYS A 91 -21.33 -22.01 -0.16
CA LYS A 91 -21.76 -23.27 0.48
C LYS A 91 -22.42 -24.22 -0.51
N LYS A 92 -23.31 -23.70 -1.37
CA LYS A 92 -23.98 -24.49 -2.41
C LYS A 92 -22.98 -25.07 -3.41
N LEU A 93 -21.99 -24.28 -3.82
CA LEU A 93 -20.96 -24.74 -4.77
C LEU A 93 -20.03 -25.78 -4.14
N LEU A 94 -19.62 -25.59 -2.87
CA LEU A 94 -18.81 -26.55 -2.13
C LEU A 94 -19.53 -27.91 -1.91
N ALA A 95 -20.86 -27.89 -1.80
CA ALA A 95 -21.65 -29.10 -1.57
C ALA A 95 -21.95 -29.90 -2.86
N ARG A 96 -21.49 -29.47 -4.02
CA ARG A 96 -21.70 -30.16 -5.31
C ARG A 96 -20.91 -31.45 -5.35
N ASP A 97 -21.54 -32.53 -5.83
CA ASP A 97 -20.92 -33.87 -6.00
C ASP A 97 -19.85 -33.86 -7.11
N ASP A 98 -20.00 -33.00 -8.12
CA ASP A 98 -19.05 -32.88 -9.21
C ASP A 98 -17.86 -31.97 -8.90
N VAL A 99 -17.81 -31.33 -7.73
CA VAL A 99 -16.66 -30.56 -7.24
C VAL A 99 -15.85 -31.47 -6.30
N ASP A 100 -14.64 -31.84 -6.71
CA ASP A 100 -13.76 -32.74 -5.95
C ASP A 100 -12.64 -32.07 -5.18
N ARG A 101 -12.27 -30.84 -5.53
CA ARG A 101 -11.21 -30.06 -4.90
C ARG A 101 -11.52 -28.57 -4.91
N VAL A 102 -10.81 -27.83 -4.08
CA VAL A 102 -10.94 -26.38 -3.99
C VAL A 102 -9.60 -25.69 -4.26
N VAL A 103 -9.62 -24.64 -5.07
CA VAL A 103 -8.45 -23.81 -5.37
C VAL A 103 -8.60 -22.47 -4.67
N ASN A 104 -7.68 -22.16 -3.76
CA ASN A 104 -7.53 -20.84 -3.19
C ASN A 104 -6.86 -19.91 -4.22
N ALA A 105 -7.63 -19.00 -4.80
CA ALA A 105 -7.19 -17.97 -5.73
C ALA A 105 -7.40 -16.55 -5.17
N CYS A 106 -7.45 -16.42 -3.82
CA CYS A 106 -7.39 -15.13 -3.15
C CYS A 106 -6.00 -14.50 -3.32
N ASP A 107 -5.87 -13.22 -2.99
CA ASP A 107 -4.61 -12.49 -3.16
C ASP A 107 -3.41 -13.24 -2.56
N ALA A 108 -2.24 -13.13 -3.20
CA ALA A 108 -1.03 -13.88 -2.84
C ALA A 108 -0.37 -13.29 -1.58
N GLY A 109 -1.00 -13.50 -0.42
CA GLY A 109 -0.53 -12.97 0.84
C GLY A 109 -1.29 -13.53 2.05
N ARG A 110 -0.90 -13.06 3.24
CA ARG A 110 -1.50 -13.49 4.52
C ARG A 110 -3.00 -13.25 4.58
N GLU A 111 -3.47 -12.11 4.05
CA GLU A 111 -4.89 -11.73 4.10
C GLU A 111 -5.74 -12.63 3.20
N GLY A 112 -5.28 -12.87 1.96
CA GLY A 112 -5.97 -13.79 1.04
C GLY A 112 -6.01 -15.22 1.57
N GLU A 113 -4.92 -15.66 2.23
CA GLU A 113 -4.91 -16.98 2.87
C GLU A 113 -5.91 -17.05 4.03
N LEU A 114 -5.98 -16.02 4.88
CA LEU A 114 -6.94 -15.95 5.98
C LEU A 114 -8.39 -15.99 5.49
N ILE A 115 -8.73 -15.16 4.50
CA ILE A 115 -10.08 -15.11 3.92
C ILE A 115 -10.52 -16.49 3.45
N PHE A 116 -9.66 -17.19 2.72
CA PHE A 116 -9.97 -18.51 2.20
C PHE A 116 -10.12 -19.55 3.33
N ARG A 117 -9.17 -19.59 4.28
CA ARG A 117 -9.19 -20.55 5.40
C ARG A 117 -10.40 -20.36 6.31
N GLU A 118 -10.81 -19.12 6.56
CA GLU A 118 -12.05 -18.82 7.28
C GLU A 118 -13.28 -19.41 6.58
N ILE A 119 -13.34 -19.32 5.24
CA ILE A 119 -14.44 -19.89 4.44
C ILE A 119 -14.49 -21.41 4.58
N ILE A 120 -13.35 -22.08 4.36
CA ILE A 120 -13.26 -23.54 4.42
C ILE A 120 -13.58 -24.05 5.84
N LYS A 121 -12.98 -23.43 6.86
CA LYS A 121 -13.18 -23.77 8.28
C LYS A 121 -14.64 -23.59 8.72
N TYR A 122 -15.25 -22.44 8.39
CA TYR A 122 -16.62 -22.15 8.79
C TYR A 122 -17.66 -23.03 8.08
N LEU A 123 -17.42 -23.33 6.80
CA LEU A 123 -18.33 -24.18 6.02
C LEU A 123 -18.07 -25.68 6.22
N GLY A 124 -16.99 -26.08 6.90
CA GLY A 124 -16.67 -27.45 7.24
C GLY A 124 -16.40 -28.33 6.02
N SER A 125 -15.60 -27.84 5.06
CA SER A 125 -15.26 -28.61 3.86
C SER A 125 -13.94 -29.35 4.06
N ASP A 126 -13.99 -30.69 3.80
CA ASP A 126 -12.83 -31.58 3.84
C ASP A 126 -12.23 -31.85 2.44
N LYS A 127 -12.66 -31.12 1.41
CA LYS A 127 -12.17 -31.28 0.06
C LYS A 127 -10.69 -30.89 -0.01
N PRO A 128 -9.86 -31.60 -0.81
CA PRO A 128 -8.46 -31.22 -1.02
C PRO A 128 -8.30 -29.77 -1.48
N VAL A 129 -7.36 -29.07 -0.88
CA VAL A 129 -7.08 -27.66 -1.17
C VAL A 129 -5.82 -27.54 -2.00
N GLN A 130 -5.88 -26.73 -3.05
CA GLN A 130 -4.74 -26.29 -3.84
C GLN A 130 -4.65 -24.76 -3.77
N ARG A 131 -3.47 -24.20 -4.03
CA ARG A 131 -3.22 -22.75 -4.00
C ARG A 131 -2.76 -22.25 -5.36
N LEU A 132 -3.49 -21.31 -5.91
CA LEU A 132 -3.08 -20.49 -7.05
C LEU A 132 -2.37 -19.25 -6.52
N TRP A 133 -1.03 -19.19 -6.64
CA TRP A 133 -0.22 -18.08 -6.18
C TRP A 133 0.10 -17.14 -7.35
N LEU A 134 -0.62 -16.01 -7.42
CA LEU A 134 -0.47 -15.02 -8.49
C LEU A 134 0.03 -13.69 -7.94
N GLN A 135 1.19 -13.24 -8.40
CA GLN A 135 1.72 -11.90 -8.17
C GLN A 135 1.50 -10.97 -9.39
N SER A 136 1.04 -11.54 -10.49
CA SER A 136 0.69 -10.85 -11.73
C SER A 136 -0.63 -11.37 -12.29
N MET A 137 -1.42 -10.49 -12.90
CA MET A 137 -2.72 -10.80 -13.50
C MET A 137 -2.67 -10.84 -15.04
N THR A 138 -1.47 -10.93 -15.61
CA THR A 138 -1.34 -11.12 -17.07
C THR A 138 -1.95 -12.47 -17.50
N PRO A 139 -2.50 -12.56 -18.71
CA PRO A 139 -3.04 -13.84 -19.22
C PRO A 139 -2.05 -15.01 -19.14
N ASN A 140 -0.78 -14.72 -19.36
CA ASN A 140 0.28 -15.73 -19.29
C ASN A 140 0.53 -16.20 -17.86
N ALA A 141 0.60 -15.26 -16.88
CA ALA A 141 0.77 -15.58 -15.46
C ALA A 141 -0.40 -16.44 -14.95
N ILE A 142 -1.64 -16.10 -15.32
CA ILE A 142 -2.83 -16.88 -14.94
C ILE A 142 -2.74 -18.30 -15.47
N ARG A 143 -2.46 -18.50 -16.77
CA ARG A 143 -2.34 -19.84 -17.38
C ARG A 143 -1.22 -20.67 -16.74
N GLN A 144 -0.05 -20.06 -16.54
CA GLN A 144 1.08 -20.72 -15.88
C GLN A 144 0.77 -21.07 -14.41
N GLY A 145 0.09 -20.18 -13.68
CA GLY A 145 -0.34 -20.42 -12.31
C GLY A 145 -1.26 -21.63 -12.19
N PHE A 146 -2.24 -21.77 -13.07
CA PHE A 146 -3.11 -22.96 -13.12
C PHE A 146 -2.38 -24.25 -13.51
N GLY A 147 -1.30 -24.14 -14.28
CA GLY A 147 -0.40 -25.26 -14.57
C GLY A 147 0.52 -25.65 -13.40
N ASN A 148 0.67 -24.79 -12.38
CA ASN A 148 1.60 -24.96 -11.26
C ASN A 148 0.91 -24.70 -9.91
N LEU A 149 -0.26 -25.27 -9.68
CA LEU A 149 -0.96 -25.15 -8.41
C LEU A 149 -0.15 -25.78 -7.28
N LEU A 150 0.02 -25.06 -6.17
CA LEU A 150 0.71 -25.53 -4.98
C LEU A 150 -0.25 -26.38 -4.12
N PRO A 151 0.24 -27.40 -3.39
CA PRO A 151 -0.51 -28.02 -2.32
C PRO A 151 -0.91 -27.02 -1.25
N GLY A 152 -2.16 -27.07 -0.76
CA GLY A 152 -2.65 -26.12 0.24
C GLY A 152 -1.86 -26.15 1.55
N GLU A 153 -1.32 -27.30 1.92
CA GLU A 153 -0.51 -27.53 3.12
C GLU A 153 0.83 -26.75 3.12
N GLU A 154 1.39 -26.42 1.97
CA GLU A 154 2.60 -25.60 1.89
C GLU A 154 2.38 -24.18 2.46
N LEU A 155 1.12 -23.72 2.52
CA LEU A 155 0.75 -22.41 3.03
C LEU A 155 0.23 -22.44 4.48
N ASP A 156 0.27 -23.57 5.17
CA ASP A 156 -0.24 -23.70 6.56
C ASP A 156 0.50 -22.77 7.53
N GLY A 157 1.80 -22.58 7.34
CA GLY A 157 2.58 -21.61 8.12
C GLY A 157 2.13 -20.15 7.90
N LEU A 158 1.77 -19.80 6.66
CA LEU A 158 1.25 -18.49 6.32
C LEU A 158 -0.16 -18.28 6.89
N ALA A 159 -1.03 -19.31 6.82
CA ALA A 159 -2.36 -19.33 7.41
C ALA A 159 -2.30 -19.15 8.93
N ALA A 160 -1.42 -19.91 9.61
CA ALA A 160 -1.21 -19.77 11.05
C ALA A 160 -0.71 -18.37 11.45
N ALA A 161 0.20 -17.78 10.68
CA ALA A 161 0.66 -16.42 10.92
C ALA A 161 -0.47 -15.40 10.79
N ALA A 162 -1.35 -15.56 9.81
CA ALA A 162 -2.53 -14.70 9.60
C ALA A 162 -3.54 -14.84 10.75
N GLU A 163 -3.87 -16.07 11.15
CA GLU A 163 -4.74 -16.35 12.31
C GLU A 163 -4.15 -15.78 13.60
N CYS A 164 -2.86 -16.01 13.89
CA CYS A 164 -2.19 -15.45 15.07
C CYS A 164 -2.26 -13.93 15.11
N ARG A 165 -2.14 -13.27 13.96
CA ARG A 165 -2.31 -11.82 13.87
C ARG A 165 -3.73 -11.41 14.25
N ALA A 166 -4.75 -12.03 13.64
CA ALA A 166 -6.15 -11.72 13.92
C ALA A 166 -6.50 -11.95 15.41
N TYR A 167 -6.06 -13.06 16.00
CA TYR A 167 -6.27 -13.41 17.40
C TYR A 167 -5.55 -12.41 18.35
N SER A 168 -4.33 -12.03 18.01
CA SER A 168 -3.58 -11.04 18.78
C SER A 168 -4.24 -9.67 18.74
N ASP A 169 -4.75 -9.24 17.57
CA ASP A 169 -5.47 -7.97 17.43
C ASP A 169 -6.77 -7.98 18.23
N TRP A 170 -7.50 -9.10 18.25
CA TRP A 170 -8.69 -9.26 19.07
C TRP A 170 -8.37 -9.24 20.58
N LEU A 171 -7.40 -10.05 21.04
CA LEU A 171 -7.03 -10.14 22.45
C LEU A 171 -6.55 -8.80 22.99
N ILE A 172 -5.60 -8.16 22.31
CA ILE A 172 -5.02 -6.89 22.75
C ILE A 172 -6.06 -5.79 22.62
N GLY A 173 -6.75 -5.70 21.48
CA GLY A 173 -7.73 -4.66 21.22
C GLY A 173 -8.88 -4.66 22.22
N MET A 174 -9.51 -5.82 22.45
CA MET A 174 -10.65 -5.94 23.35
C MET A 174 -10.26 -5.68 24.82
N ASN A 175 -9.19 -6.31 25.28
CA ASN A 175 -8.76 -6.19 26.67
C ASN A 175 -8.21 -4.78 26.98
N SER A 176 -7.29 -4.26 26.16
CA SER A 176 -6.67 -2.97 26.41
C SER A 176 -7.67 -1.82 26.28
N THR A 177 -8.54 -1.84 25.28
CA THR A 177 -9.58 -0.81 25.11
C THR A 177 -10.50 -0.76 26.32
N ARG A 178 -10.97 -1.91 26.83
CA ARG A 178 -11.84 -1.97 28.00
C ARG A 178 -11.13 -1.55 29.27
N ALA A 179 -9.89 -2.03 29.49
CA ALA A 179 -9.08 -1.66 30.64
C ALA A 179 -8.81 -0.16 30.70
N LEU A 180 -8.32 0.45 29.60
CA LEU A 180 -8.06 1.89 29.52
C LEU A 180 -9.33 2.71 29.73
N THR A 181 -10.42 2.34 29.05
CA THR A 181 -11.70 3.02 29.19
C THR A 181 -12.20 3.00 30.64
N LYS A 182 -12.13 1.85 31.31
CA LYS A 182 -12.59 1.75 32.70
C LYS A 182 -11.66 2.40 33.71
N ARG A 183 -10.36 2.44 33.44
CA ARG A 183 -9.37 3.03 34.36
C ARG A 183 -9.28 4.53 34.26
N PHE A 184 -9.38 5.09 33.06
CA PHE A 184 -9.01 6.47 32.77
C PHE A 184 -10.15 7.35 32.25
N ALA A 185 -11.14 6.77 31.53
CA ALA A 185 -12.25 7.58 31.02
C ALA A 185 -13.12 8.11 32.16
N SER A 186 -13.51 9.37 32.09
CA SER A 186 -14.47 9.95 33.01
C SER A 186 -15.88 9.39 32.78
N LYS A 187 -16.74 9.43 33.83
CA LYS A 187 -18.14 8.99 33.71
C LYS A 187 -18.96 9.78 32.69
N LYS A 188 -18.48 10.95 32.27
CA LYS A 188 -19.14 11.82 31.28
C LYS A 188 -18.71 11.48 29.84
N GLU A 189 -17.60 10.80 29.65
CA GLU A 189 -17.10 10.37 28.36
C GLU A 189 -17.92 9.19 27.83
N LYS A 190 -18.46 9.37 26.61
CA LYS A 190 -19.25 8.33 25.94
C LYS A 190 -18.41 7.49 24.95
N THR A 191 -17.17 7.93 24.68
CA THR A 191 -16.27 7.29 23.70
C THR A 191 -15.29 6.38 24.45
N ALA A 192 -15.10 5.18 23.92
CA ALA A 192 -14.09 4.25 24.45
C ALA A 192 -12.67 4.75 24.13
N TRP A 193 -11.76 4.55 25.07
CA TRP A 193 -10.33 4.78 24.87
C TRP A 193 -9.73 3.60 24.14
N SER A 194 -9.77 3.70 22.82
CA SER A 194 -9.35 2.62 21.91
C SER A 194 -7.85 2.36 22.02
N ALA A 195 -7.49 1.08 22.08
CA ALA A 195 -6.10 0.63 22.00
C ALA A 195 -5.97 -0.56 21.03
N GLY A 196 -4.82 -0.69 20.42
CA GLY A 196 -4.54 -1.77 19.47
C GLY A 196 -3.06 -1.87 19.13
N ARG A 197 -2.66 -3.00 18.57
CA ARG A 197 -1.26 -3.33 18.26
C ARG A 197 -0.60 -2.38 17.24
N VAL A 198 -1.37 -1.75 16.39
CA VAL A 198 -0.86 -0.80 15.39
C VAL A 198 -1.14 0.64 15.81
N GLN A 199 -2.40 0.95 16.14
CA GLN A 199 -2.81 2.34 16.41
C GLN A 199 -2.12 2.93 17.64
N THR A 200 -1.91 2.15 18.72
CA THR A 200 -1.30 2.67 19.94
C THR A 200 0.19 2.97 19.79
N PRO A 201 1.03 2.08 19.22
CA PRO A 201 2.41 2.43 18.93
C PRO A 201 2.54 3.60 17.95
N THR A 202 1.67 3.68 16.94
CA THR A 202 1.67 4.82 16.01
C THR A 202 1.37 6.14 16.74
N LEU A 203 0.39 6.14 17.65
CA LEU A 203 0.11 7.31 18.48
C LEU A 203 1.28 7.65 19.39
N ALA A 204 1.94 6.65 19.99
CA ALA A 204 3.11 6.87 20.85
C ALA A 204 4.24 7.57 20.09
N LEU A 205 4.57 7.11 18.87
CA LEU A 205 5.57 7.77 18.02
C LEU A 205 5.23 9.23 17.71
N LEU A 206 3.94 9.54 17.47
CA LEU A 206 3.50 10.91 17.24
C LEU A 206 3.64 11.76 18.52
N VAL A 207 3.28 11.21 19.68
CA VAL A 207 3.43 11.90 20.97
C VAL A 207 4.89 12.14 21.31
N GLU A 208 5.76 11.16 21.12
CA GLU A 208 7.20 11.30 21.33
C GLU A 208 7.76 12.41 20.45
N ARG A 209 7.40 12.43 19.17
CA ARG A 209 7.82 13.50 18.26
C ARG A 209 7.30 14.86 18.66
N GLU A 210 6.06 14.96 19.11
CA GLU A 210 5.49 16.22 19.60
C GLU A 210 6.22 16.72 20.86
N LEU A 211 6.56 15.81 21.77
CA LEU A 211 7.34 16.16 22.96
C LEU A 211 8.75 16.65 22.61
N GLU A 212 9.42 16.05 21.62
CA GLU A 212 10.70 16.57 21.09
C GLU A 212 10.54 17.98 20.53
N VAL A 213 9.48 18.21 19.72
CA VAL A 213 9.19 19.54 19.16
C VAL A 213 8.94 20.58 20.26
N LEU A 214 8.15 20.21 21.28
CA LEU A 214 7.85 21.09 22.42
C LEU A 214 9.08 21.36 23.31
N ALA A 215 9.99 20.39 23.39
CA ALA A 215 11.23 20.52 24.16
C ALA A 215 12.33 21.24 23.37
N HIS A 216 12.14 21.48 22.07
CA HIS A 216 13.15 22.10 21.21
C HIS A 216 13.45 23.55 21.67
N VAL A 217 14.71 23.80 21.97
CA VAL A 217 15.21 25.14 22.29
C VAL A 217 15.97 25.69 21.07
N PRO A 218 15.44 26.72 20.40
CA PRO A 218 16.12 27.29 19.22
C PRO A 218 17.53 27.79 19.58
N LYS A 219 18.51 27.40 18.80
CA LYS A 219 19.90 27.84 18.92
C LYS A 219 20.22 28.82 17.79
N ALA A 220 20.54 30.05 18.13
CA ALA A 220 20.90 31.04 17.13
C ALA A 220 22.24 30.69 16.49
N PHE A 221 22.33 30.81 15.16
CA PHE A 221 23.59 30.71 14.43
C PHE A 221 23.66 31.79 13.36
N TRP A 222 24.86 32.07 12.93
CA TRP A 222 25.18 33.03 11.86
C TRP A 222 25.78 32.28 10.69
N ARG A 223 25.43 32.75 9.50
CA ARG A 223 26.02 32.31 8.23
C ARG A 223 26.61 33.49 7.54
N VAL A 224 27.84 33.37 7.04
CA VAL A 224 28.50 34.43 6.29
C VAL A 224 28.33 34.13 4.80
N GLU A 225 27.64 35.02 4.11
CA GLU A 225 27.44 34.95 2.66
C GLU A 225 28.17 36.12 1.99
N ALA A 226 28.80 35.88 0.85
CA ALA A 226 29.45 36.87 0.05
C ALA A 226 28.95 36.84 -1.40
N GLU A 227 28.86 38.00 -2.03
CA GLU A 227 28.63 38.11 -3.46
C GLU A 227 29.95 38.49 -4.15
N PHE A 228 30.35 37.69 -5.12
CA PHE A 228 31.58 37.86 -5.87
C PHE A 228 31.26 38.33 -7.28
N GLU A 229 32.13 39.22 -7.79
CA GLU A 229 32.06 39.73 -9.16
C GLU A 229 33.36 39.42 -9.91
N HIS A 230 33.24 38.90 -11.12
CA HIS A 230 34.33 38.73 -12.06
C HIS A 230 33.88 39.06 -13.48
N GLY A 231 34.34 40.18 -14.02
CA GLY A 231 33.84 40.69 -15.30
C GLY A 231 32.34 40.99 -15.26
N SER A 232 31.57 40.29 -16.05
CA SER A 232 30.10 40.38 -16.05
C SER A 232 29.40 39.29 -15.19
N ALA A 233 30.14 38.36 -14.64
CA ALA A 233 29.61 37.29 -13.83
C ALA A 233 29.47 37.67 -12.36
N ARG A 234 28.33 37.34 -11.76
CA ARG A 234 28.09 37.48 -10.32
C ARG A 234 27.65 36.13 -9.77
N TYR A 235 28.19 35.75 -8.61
CA TYR A 235 27.77 34.55 -7.92
C TYR A 235 27.82 34.75 -6.40
N LYS A 236 26.95 34.02 -5.71
CA LYS A 236 26.90 33.96 -4.24
C LYS A 236 27.65 32.76 -3.75
N ALA A 237 28.34 32.90 -2.64
CA ALA A 237 29.03 31.83 -1.95
C ALA A 237 28.77 31.92 -0.44
N THR A 238 28.78 30.82 0.22
CA THR A 238 28.66 30.69 1.68
C THR A 238 30.01 30.29 2.24
N TRP A 239 30.43 30.99 3.30
CA TRP A 239 31.63 30.59 4.05
C TRP A 239 31.41 29.23 4.69
N PHE A 240 32.44 28.40 4.73
CA PHE A 240 32.48 27.15 5.46
C PHE A 240 33.81 26.96 6.17
N ASP A 241 33.80 26.21 7.25
CA ASP A 241 35.01 25.83 7.97
C ASP A 241 35.62 24.56 7.36
N PRO A 242 36.78 24.65 6.69
CA PRO A 242 37.38 23.48 6.04
C PRO A 242 37.92 22.44 7.04
N GLU A 243 38.08 22.83 8.32
CA GLU A 243 38.53 21.95 9.39
C GLU A 243 37.37 21.44 10.25
N PHE A 244 36.11 21.67 9.81
CA PHE A 244 34.94 21.24 10.56
C PHE A 244 34.90 19.72 10.66
N GLU A 245 34.82 19.21 11.90
CA GLU A 245 34.55 17.82 12.21
C GLU A 245 33.16 17.73 12.86
N ALA A 246 32.31 16.84 12.34
CA ALA A 246 31.01 16.59 12.91
C ALA A 246 31.17 15.92 14.28
N GLY A 247 30.81 16.65 15.34
CA GLY A 247 30.74 16.16 16.72
C GLY A 247 29.31 15.67 17.06
N ASP A 248 29.04 15.57 18.37
CA ASP A 248 27.72 15.13 18.90
C ASP A 248 26.62 16.19 18.75
N ASP A 249 26.94 17.43 18.36
CA ASP A 249 25.96 18.51 18.16
C ASP A 249 25.30 18.37 16.79
N GLU A 250 24.08 17.82 16.75
CA GLU A 250 23.32 17.59 15.54
C GLU A 250 22.99 18.86 14.74
N GLU A 251 23.09 20.05 15.37
CA GLU A 251 22.87 21.33 14.70
C GLU A 251 24.14 21.92 14.10
N ALA A 252 25.30 21.42 14.47
CA ALA A 252 26.58 21.87 13.94
C ALA A 252 26.70 21.50 12.44
N ARG A 253 27.17 22.47 11.66
CA ARG A 253 27.50 22.35 10.23
C ARG A 253 28.73 23.18 9.94
N ASP A 254 29.42 22.85 8.88
CA ASP A 254 30.61 23.59 8.43
C ASP A 254 30.33 25.06 8.09
N ASP A 255 29.08 25.37 7.70
CA ASP A 255 28.63 26.74 7.34
C ASP A 255 27.93 27.49 8.49
N ARG A 256 27.86 26.91 9.71
CA ARG A 256 27.19 27.52 10.87
C ARG A 256 28.18 28.01 11.93
N LEU A 257 28.04 29.27 12.25
CA LEU A 257 28.81 29.91 13.31
C LEU A 257 27.90 30.23 14.48
N PHE A 258 28.19 29.69 15.68
CA PHE A 258 27.42 29.95 16.90
C PHE A 258 27.95 31.18 17.68
N ASP A 259 29.00 31.83 17.20
CA ASP A 259 29.59 33.05 17.73
C ASP A 259 29.42 34.21 16.73
N GLU A 260 28.59 35.20 17.08
CA GLU A 260 28.34 36.39 16.27
C GLU A 260 29.60 37.19 15.99
N LEU A 261 30.48 37.32 17.01
CA LEU A 261 31.72 38.10 16.84
C LEU A 261 32.69 37.40 15.86
N LYS A 262 32.72 36.08 15.85
CA LYS A 262 33.47 35.32 14.85
C LYS A 262 32.90 35.53 13.46
N ALA A 263 31.60 35.48 13.30
CA ALA A 263 30.92 35.72 12.02
C ALA A 263 31.18 37.12 11.48
N ARG A 264 31.06 38.14 12.33
CA ARG A 264 31.36 39.54 11.95
C ARG A 264 32.80 39.73 11.54
N ARG A 265 33.76 39.19 12.28
CA ARG A 265 35.20 39.23 11.95
C ARG A 265 35.50 38.59 10.60
N ILE A 266 34.91 37.44 10.29
CA ILE A 266 35.09 36.80 8.99
C ILE A 266 34.53 37.71 7.89
N ALA A 267 33.33 38.23 8.04
CA ALA A 267 32.71 39.14 7.05
C ALA A 267 33.55 40.38 6.79
N GLU A 268 34.07 41.03 7.85
CA GLU A 268 34.94 42.19 7.73
C GLU A 268 36.29 41.88 7.06
N GLN A 269 36.85 40.70 7.33
CA GLN A 269 38.12 40.28 6.76
C GLN A 269 38.04 40.02 5.25
N VAL A 270 36.89 39.57 4.73
CA VAL A 270 36.73 39.20 3.32
C VAL A 270 36.10 40.31 2.48
N ASN A 271 35.41 41.25 3.10
CA ASN A 271 34.69 42.30 2.40
C ASN A 271 35.64 43.21 1.59
N GLY A 272 35.33 43.39 0.31
CA GLY A 272 36.11 44.24 -0.62
C GLY A 272 37.48 43.68 -0.99
N ARG A 273 37.79 42.43 -0.65
CA ARG A 273 39.09 41.81 -1.03
C ARG A 273 38.92 40.92 -2.25
N ALA A 274 40.00 40.83 -3.02
CA ALA A 274 40.11 39.88 -4.11
C ALA A 274 40.37 38.47 -3.56
N GLY A 275 39.75 37.46 -4.16
CA GLY A 275 39.94 36.05 -3.87
C GLY A 275 40.28 35.24 -5.11
N VAL A 276 40.68 34.00 -4.91
CA VAL A 276 40.87 33.02 -5.98
C VAL A 276 39.69 32.06 -5.99
N ALA A 277 39.05 31.90 -7.14
CA ALA A 277 38.01 30.91 -7.34
C ALA A 277 38.61 29.68 -8.00
N GLU A 278 38.32 28.52 -7.40
CA GLU A 278 38.65 27.23 -7.98
C GLU A 278 37.35 26.52 -8.38
N GLU A 279 37.23 26.15 -9.64
CA GLU A 279 36.08 25.44 -10.15
C GLU A 279 36.38 23.95 -10.25
N THR A 280 35.59 23.15 -9.55
CA THR A 280 35.63 21.67 -9.68
C THR A 280 34.33 21.18 -10.32
N ARG A 281 34.45 20.44 -11.42
CA ARG A 281 33.32 19.84 -12.12
C ARG A 281 33.32 18.32 -11.90
N LYS A 282 32.26 17.81 -11.28
CA LYS A 282 32.06 16.38 -11.13
C LYS A 282 30.80 15.97 -11.90
N PRO A 283 30.88 14.97 -12.80
CA PRO A 283 29.71 14.45 -13.44
C PRO A 283 28.79 13.82 -12.39
N SER A 284 27.53 14.16 -12.40
CA SER A 284 26.52 13.53 -11.54
C SER A 284 25.40 12.98 -12.41
N LYS A 285 24.77 11.91 -11.94
CA LYS A 285 23.57 11.36 -12.57
C LYS A 285 22.46 11.38 -11.54
N GLU A 286 21.34 11.95 -11.91
CA GLU A 286 20.10 11.87 -11.15
C GLU A 286 19.20 10.83 -11.82
N SER A 287 18.83 9.82 -11.06
CA SER A 287 17.91 8.81 -11.56
C SER A 287 16.47 9.23 -11.32
N ALA A 288 15.56 8.85 -12.21
CA ALA A 288 14.13 9.03 -12.00
C ALA A 288 13.70 8.37 -10.66
N PRO A 289 12.73 8.94 -9.94
CA PRO A 289 12.19 8.31 -8.75
C PRO A 289 11.58 6.94 -9.11
N PRO A 290 11.55 5.97 -8.16
CA PRO A 290 10.84 4.73 -8.34
C PRO A 290 9.34 4.96 -8.55
N LEU A 291 8.63 3.94 -9.02
CA LEU A 291 7.17 3.95 -9.11
C LEU A 291 6.54 4.17 -7.73
N PHE A 292 5.25 4.48 -7.70
CA PHE A 292 4.53 4.72 -6.45
C PHE A 292 4.07 3.41 -5.78
N ASP A 293 4.37 3.29 -4.49
CA ASP A 293 3.57 2.57 -3.52
C ASP A 293 2.51 3.51 -2.91
N LEU A 294 1.60 2.98 -2.09
CA LEU A 294 0.58 3.80 -1.44
C LEU A 294 1.19 4.91 -0.58
N THR A 295 2.21 4.58 0.21
CA THR A 295 2.82 5.52 1.15
C THR A 295 3.51 6.67 0.43
N SER A 296 4.30 6.39 -0.61
CA SER A 296 4.97 7.43 -1.39
C SER A 296 3.97 8.30 -2.17
N LEU A 297 2.89 7.69 -2.71
CA LEU A 297 1.81 8.43 -3.35
C LEU A 297 1.11 9.38 -2.36
N GLN A 298 0.80 8.91 -1.15
CA GLN A 298 0.19 9.74 -0.10
C GLN A 298 1.10 10.88 0.34
N ARG A 299 2.40 10.61 0.50
CA ARG A 299 3.41 11.65 0.85
C ARG A 299 3.53 12.71 -0.24
N GLU A 300 3.57 12.30 -1.49
CA GLU A 300 3.68 13.24 -2.61
C GLU A 300 2.38 14.06 -2.79
N ALA A 301 1.21 13.43 -2.62
CA ALA A 301 -0.08 14.13 -2.61
C ALA A 301 -0.20 15.13 -1.44
N ASN A 302 0.35 14.78 -0.27
CA ASN A 302 0.42 15.72 0.85
C ASN A 302 1.36 16.89 0.54
N ARG A 303 2.56 16.62 0.03
CA ARG A 303 3.56 17.63 -0.31
C ARG A 303 3.04 18.64 -1.36
N ARG A 304 2.33 18.16 -2.39
CA ARG A 304 1.85 19.02 -3.49
C ARG A 304 0.50 19.67 -3.22
N PHE A 305 -0.39 18.98 -2.55
CA PHE A 305 -1.80 19.38 -2.44
C PHE A 305 -2.26 19.60 -1.00
N GLY A 306 -1.43 19.32 0.01
CA GLY A 306 -1.82 19.36 1.43
C GLY A 306 -2.87 18.29 1.80
N TRP A 307 -2.96 17.19 1.06
CA TRP A 307 -3.97 16.17 1.30
C TRP A 307 -3.62 15.27 2.48
N SER A 308 -4.65 14.85 3.21
CA SER A 308 -4.50 13.76 4.17
C SER A 308 -4.30 12.42 3.44
N ALA A 309 -3.65 11.46 4.10
CA ALA A 309 -3.46 10.11 3.58
C ALA A 309 -4.79 9.45 3.15
N ARG A 310 -5.85 9.63 3.96
CA ARG A 310 -7.21 9.14 3.63
C ARG A 310 -7.75 9.75 2.33
N ARG A 311 -7.56 11.06 2.12
CA ARG A 311 -8.03 11.75 0.91
C ARG A 311 -7.34 11.23 -0.33
N ALA A 312 -6.01 11.04 -0.27
CA ALA A 312 -5.22 10.47 -1.36
C ALA A 312 -5.65 9.03 -1.67
N LEU A 313 -5.81 8.17 -0.65
CA LEU A 313 -6.27 6.80 -0.82
C LEU A 313 -7.67 6.74 -1.45
N ASN A 314 -8.61 7.57 -0.98
CA ASN A 314 -9.98 7.58 -1.52
C ASN A 314 -10.00 7.98 -3.02
N ALA A 315 -9.16 8.94 -3.43
CA ALA A 315 -9.02 9.31 -4.84
C ALA A 315 -8.39 8.16 -5.65
N ALA A 316 -7.33 7.54 -5.16
CA ALA A 316 -6.69 6.40 -5.80
C ALA A 316 -7.66 5.21 -5.94
N GLN A 317 -8.46 4.95 -4.92
CA GLN A 317 -9.45 3.89 -4.93
C GLN A 317 -10.55 4.14 -5.98
N ARG A 318 -11.02 5.38 -6.15
CA ARG A 318 -11.96 5.72 -7.22
C ARG A 318 -11.32 5.59 -8.62
N CYS A 319 -10.06 5.98 -8.78
CA CYS A 319 -9.33 5.78 -10.03
C CYS A 319 -9.20 4.29 -10.38
N TYR A 320 -9.01 3.42 -9.39
CA TYR A 320 -8.96 1.98 -9.56
C TYR A 320 -10.36 1.36 -9.76
N GLU A 321 -11.32 1.60 -8.86
CA GLU A 321 -12.60 0.88 -8.84
C GLU A 321 -13.60 1.41 -9.86
N ARG A 322 -13.74 2.75 -9.93
CA ARG A 322 -14.76 3.42 -10.76
C ARG A 322 -14.24 3.71 -12.16
N HIS A 323 -13.05 4.31 -12.25
CA HIS A 323 -12.52 4.79 -13.53
C HIS A 323 -11.67 3.73 -14.23
N LYS A 324 -11.16 2.72 -13.52
CA LYS A 324 -10.32 1.63 -14.04
C LYS A 324 -8.99 2.09 -14.66
N ILE A 325 -8.53 3.30 -14.35
CA ILE A 325 -7.37 3.96 -14.96
C ILE A 325 -6.06 3.78 -14.19
N LEU A 326 -6.12 3.25 -12.95
CA LEU A 326 -4.95 2.92 -12.14
C LEU A 326 -4.99 1.46 -11.69
N THR A 327 -3.80 0.89 -11.42
CA THR A 327 -3.65 -0.39 -10.76
C THR A 327 -4.09 -0.33 -9.30
N TYR A 328 -4.13 -1.46 -8.61
CA TYR A 328 -4.60 -1.55 -7.23
C TYR A 328 -3.79 -0.66 -6.29
N PRO A 329 -4.41 0.28 -5.56
CA PRO A 329 -3.67 1.32 -4.86
C PRO A 329 -3.12 0.91 -3.49
N ARG A 330 -3.56 -0.22 -2.91
CA ARG A 330 -3.08 -0.67 -1.59
C ARG A 330 -1.91 -1.63 -1.77
N THR A 331 -0.77 -1.08 -2.12
CA THR A 331 0.47 -1.80 -2.32
C THR A 331 1.61 -1.14 -1.55
N ASP A 332 2.55 -1.92 -1.12
CA ASP A 332 3.85 -1.50 -0.55
C ASP A 332 5.00 -1.66 -1.55
N SER A 333 4.72 -2.24 -2.73
CA SER A 333 5.70 -2.42 -3.79
C SER A 333 5.85 -1.17 -4.66
N ARG A 334 7.07 -0.94 -5.11
CA ARG A 334 7.46 0.11 -6.05
C ARG A 334 7.99 -0.46 -7.36
N CYS A 335 7.78 -1.76 -7.56
CA CYS A 335 8.26 -2.51 -8.72
C CYS A 335 7.07 -3.16 -9.45
N LEU A 336 7.32 -3.56 -10.69
CA LEU A 336 6.42 -4.33 -11.53
C LEU A 336 6.98 -5.74 -11.71
N PRO A 337 6.12 -6.75 -11.96
CA PRO A 337 6.56 -8.09 -12.33
C PRO A 337 7.37 -8.08 -13.64
N SER A 338 8.33 -8.97 -13.76
CA SER A 338 9.18 -9.06 -14.96
C SER A 338 8.40 -9.43 -16.22
N ASP A 339 7.28 -10.14 -16.11
CA ASP A 339 6.36 -10.47 -17.20
C ASP A 339 5.41 -9.31 -17.60
N TYR A 340 5.45 -8.19 -16.84
CA TYR A 340 4.59 -7.02 -17.10
C TYR A 340 5.15 -6.09 -18.18
N ARG A 341 6.33 -6.37 -18.74
CA ARG A 341 6.98 -5.55 -19.78
C ARG A 341 6.12 -5.33 -21.02
N GLU A 342 5.49 -6.40 -21.51
CA GLU A 342 4.61 -6.32 -22.67
C GLU A 342 3.37 -5.47 -22.34
N THR A 343 2.78 -5.66 -21.16
CA THR A 343 1.64 -4.87 -20.67
C THR A 343 2.00 -3.39 -20.58
N VAL A 344 3.17 -3.05 -20.04
CA VAL A 344 3.65 -1.66 -19.97
C VAL A 344 3.82 -1.07 -21.37
N GLY A 345 4.31 -1.86 -22.33
CA GLY A 345 4.37 -1.45 -23.75
C GLY A 345 3.00 -1.05 -24.29
N GLY A 346 1.96 -1.85 -24.03
CA GLY A 346 0.57 -1.55 -24.39
C GLY A 346 0.00 -0.34 -23.66
N VAL A 347 0.33 -0.17 -22.36
CA VAL A 347 -0.04 1.03 -21.59
C VAL A 347 0.55 2.29 -22.22
N LEU A 348 1.84 2.27 -22.54
CA LEU A 348 2.52 3.42 -23.17
C LEU A 348 1.94 3.73 -24.55
N GLU A 349 1.57 2.71 -25.34
CA GLU A 349 0.92 2.89 -26.64
C GLU A 349 -0.46 3.55 -26.49
N SER A 350 -1.28 3.07 -25.56
CA SER A 350 -2.58 3.64 -25.26
C SER A 350 -2.47 5.11 -24.79
N LEU A 351 -1.52 5.41 -23.92
CA LEU A 351 -1.28 6.76 -23.41
C LEU A 351 -0.73 7.69 -24.49
N ALA A 352 0.11 7.20 -25.38
CA ALA A 352 0.65 7.99 -26.50
C ALA A 352 -0.46 8.39 -27.51
N GLY A 353 -1.48 7.52 -27.70
CA GLY A 353 -2.64 7.78 -28.58
C GLY A 353 -3.72 8.65 -27.93
N SER A 354 -3.56 9.09 -26.70
CA SER A 354 -4.62 9.71 -25.89
C SER A 354 -4.77 11.23 -26.08
N GLU A 355 -5.03 11.71 -27.28
CA GLU A 355 -5.45 13.11 -27.50
C GLU A 355 -6.75 13.47 -26.74
N SER A 356 -7.52 12.45 -26.33
CA SER A 356 -8.78 12.59 -25.61
C SER A 356 -8.65 13.01 -24.13
N LEU A 357 -7.44 12.97 -23.53
CA LEU A 357 -7.22 13.34 -22.13
C LEU A 357 -7.20 14.86 -21.89
N GLY A 358 -7.26 15.67 -22.95
CA GLY A 358 -7.19 17.12 -22.92
C GLY A 358 -5.76 17.66 -23.05
N ASP A 359 -5.65 18.96 -23.38
CA ASP A 359 -4.37 19.62 -23.69
C ASP A 359 -3.32 19.49 -22.58
N GLU A 360 -3.76 19.42 -21.32
CA GLU A 360 -2.90 19.28 -20.15
C GLU A 360 -2.18 17.93 -20.05
N PHE A 361 -2.74 16.88 -20.68
CA PHE A 361 -2.12 15.55 -20.74
C PHE A 361 -1.27 15.35 -22.01
N ALA A 362 -1.23 16.31 -22.92
CA ALA A 362 -0.46 16.22 -24.15
C ALA A 362 1.04 15.99 -23.91
N ASP A 363 1.60 16.56 -22.83
CA ASP A 363 3.00 16.34 -22.45
C ASP A 363 3.26 14.89 -22.01
N TYR A 364 2.30 14.26 -21.33
CA TYR A 364 2.40 12.85 -20.93
C TYR A 364 2.28 11.94 -22.13
N ALA A 365 1.36 12.24 -23.07
CA ALA A 365 1.23 11.49 -24.31
C ALA A 365 2.54 11.52 -25.12
N ARG A 366 3.15 12.69 -25.27
CA ARG A 366 4.47 12.82 -25.92
C ARG A 366 5.58 12.07 -25.18
N SER A 367 5.55 12.07 -23.85
CA SER A 367 6.52 11.35 -23.04
C SER A 367 6.34 9.83 -23.16
N ALA A 368 5.09 9.34 -23.17
CA ALA A 368 4.77 7.94 -23.41
C ALA A 368 5.23 7.47 -24.78
N ASP A 369 5.00 8.25 -25.84
CA ASP A 369 5.47 7.92 -27.19
C ASP A 369 7.00 7.88 -27.29
N ARG A 370 7.68 8.82 -26.58
CA ARG A 370 9.14 8.79 -26.51
C ARG A 370 9.64 7.53 -25.81
N LEU A 371 9.08 7.16 -24.66
CA LEU A 371 9.47 5.96 -23.93
C LEU A 371 9.20 4.68 -24.74
N ARG A 372 8.09 4.64 -25.47
CA ARG A 372 7.74 3.53 -26.37
C ARG A 372 8.77 3.37 -27.50
N THR A 373 9.28 4.47 -28.05
CA THR A 373 10.19 4.48 -29.20
C THR A 373 11.66 4.34 -28.81
N GLN A 374 12.08 4.90 -27.66
CA GLN A 374 13.47 4.90 -27.20
C GLN A 374 13.76 3.76 -26.21
N GLY A 375 12.73 3.14 -25.66
CA GLY A 375 12.84 2.14 -24.59
C GLY A 375 12.85 2.76 -23.19
N LEU A 376 12.71 1.89 -22.18
CA LEU A 376 12.77 2.26 -20.78
C LEU A 376 14.22 2.24 -20.30
N GLU A 377 14.64 3.30 -19.61
CA GLU A 377 15.91 3.32 -18.91
C GLU A 377 15.75 2.71 -17.50
N ASN A 378 16.82 2.11 -17.00
CA ASN A 378 16.86 1.52 -15.64
C ASN A 378 15.79 0.45 -15.37
N GLU A 379 15.51 -0.42 -16.33
CA GLU A 379 14.51 -1.50 -16.25
C GLU A 379 14.63 -2.34 -14.98
N GLY A 380 15.85 -2.63 -14.50
CA GLY A 380 16.06 -3.39 -13.25
C GLY A 380 15.59 -2.68 -11.97
N ARG A 381 15.21 -1.39 -12.05
CA ARG A 381 14.57 -0.66 -10.95
C ARG A 381 13.05 -0.62 -11.08
N ILE A 382 12.55 -0.97 -12.24
CA ILE A 382 11.11 -0.98 -12.56
C ILE A 382 10.56 -2.40 -12.44
N PHE A 383 11.26 -3.38 -13.01
CA PHE A 383 10.84 -4.78 -13.06
C PHE A 383 11.72 -5.61 -12.13
N ASP A 384 11.17 -5.96 -10.96
CA ASP A 384 11.86 -6.74 -9.92
C ASP A 384 10.83 -7.59 -9.17
N ASP A 385 10.77 -8.88 -9.49
CA ASP A 385 9.85 -9.84 -8.85
C ASP A 385 10.12 -9.97 -7.34
N GLY A 386 11.37 -9.79 -6.91
CA GLY A 386 11.75 -9.82 -5.49
C GLY A 386 11.26 -8.61 -4.69
N GLY A 387 10.95 -7.51 -5.36
CA GLY A 387 10.40 -6.28 -4.77
C GLY A 387 8.87 -6.27 -4.67
N ILE A 388 8.20 -7.38 -4.99
CA ILE A 388 6.74 -7.48 -4.99
C ILE A 388 6.31 -8.42 -3.86
N SER A 389 5.39 -7.93 -3.00
CA SER A 389 4.69 -8.74 -2.00
C SER A 389 3.37 -9.28 -2.56
N ASP A 390 2.25 -8.72 -2.13
CA ASP A 390 0.91 -9.14 -2.56
C ASP A 390 0.47 -8.43 -3.86
N HIS A 391 0.93 -7.19 -4.07
CA HIS A 391 0.57 -6.35 -5.20
C HIS A 391 1.79 -5.57 -5.70
N PHE A 392 1.82 -5.28 -7.00
CA PHE A 392 2.84 -4.46 -7.63
C PHE A 392 2.53 -2.96 -7.55
N ALA A 393 3.43 -2.11 -8.06
CA ALA A 393 3.36 -0.66 -7.98
C ALA A 393 2.10 -0.05 -8.62
N ILE A 394 1.78 1.17 -8.20
CA ILE A 394 0.67 1.96 -8.74
C ILE A 394 1.12 2.60 -10.04
N ILE A 395 0.49 2.20 -11.15
CA ILE A 395 0.71 2.75 -12.48
C ILE A 395 -0.62 2.96 -13.22
N PRO A 396 -0.66 3.72 -14.32
CA PRO A 396 -1.81 3.74 -15.21
C PRO A 396 -2.04 2.36 -15.84
N THR A 397 -3.30 2.03 -16.11
CA THR A 397 -3.68 0.75 -16.76
C THR A 397 -3.65 0.80 -18.29
N GLY A 398 -3.56 2.00 -18.85
CA GLY A 398 -3.78 2.24 -20.28
C GLY A 398 -5.25 2.48 -20.65
N GLU A 399 -6.17 2.19 -19.75
CA GLU A 399 -7.56 2.59 -19.91
C GLU A 399 -7.68 4.11 -19.80
N LEU A 400 -8.48 4.70 -20.68
CA LEU A 400 -8.76 6.12 -20.68
C LEU A 400 -10.07 6.39 -19.93
N PRO A 401 -10.17 7.48 -19.15
CA PRO A 401 -11.41 7.78 -18.46
C PRO A 401 -12.55 8.01 -19.45
N GLY A 402 -13.67 7.29 -19.26
CA GLY A 402 -14.85 7.40 -20.12
C GLY A 402 -15.58 8.75 -20.03
N ALA A 403 -15.18 9.61 -19.09
CA ALA A 403 -15.65 11.00 -18.94
C ALA A 403 -14.50 11.83 -18.35
N PRO A 404 -14.48 13.17 -18.54
CA PRO A 404 -13.45 14.03 -17.99
C PRO A 404 -13.31 13.86 -16.48
N LEU A 405 -12.10 13.58 -16.03
CA LEU A 405 -11.79 13.52 -14.59
C LEU A 405 -11.89 14.92 -13.97
N THR A 406 -12.41 15.00 -12.77
CA THR A 406 -12.57 16.27 -12.04
C THR A 406 -11.99 16.16 -10.62
N GLY A 407 -11.73 17.33 -10.02
CA GLY A 407 -11.37 17.43 -8.60
C GLY A 407 -10.15 16.60 -8.20
N ASP A 408 -10.33 15.77 -7.18
CA ASP A 408 -9.24 14.96 -6.58
C ASP A 408 -8.79 13.83 -7.50
N ASP A 409 -9.72 13.20 -8.22
CA ASP A 409 -9.40 12.06 -9.08
C ASP A 409 -8.48 12.48 -10.23
N ARG A 410 -8.76 13.66 -10.82
CA ARG A 410 -7.90 14.24 -11.85
C ARG A 410 -6.50 14.56 -11.32
N ARG A 411 -6.42 15.23 -10.15
CA ARG A 411 -5.13 15.62 -9.57
C ARG A 411 -4.28 14.41 -9.20
N LEU A 412 -4.93 13.35 -8.70
CA LEU A 412 -4.22 12.12 -8.36
C LEU A 412 -3.73 11.40 -9.61
N PHE A 413 -4.59 11.30 -10.63
CA PHE A 413 -4.20 10.68 -11.90
C PHE A 413 -3.03 11.44 -12.57
N ASP A 414 -3.10 12.77 -12.63
CA ASP A 414 -1.99 13.63 -13.08
C ASP A 414 -0.70 13.35 -12.28
N LEU A 415 -0.80 13.16 -10.96
CA LEU A 415 0.35 12.88 -10.12
C LEU A 415 1.00 11.52 -10.46
N VAL A 416 0.21 10.50 -10.76
CA VAL A 416 0.73 9.17 -11.10
C VAL A 416 1.28 9.15 -12.53
N MET A 417 0.71 9.94 -13.45
CA MET A 417 1.17 10.07 -14.82
C MET A 417 2.54 10.75 -14.95
N ARG A 418 2.92 11.62 -13.99
CA ARG A 418 4.23 12.30 -13.93
C ARG A 418 5.37 11.34 -13.69
#